data_e538ca986ba829ac3923b72e4bcdbf98
#
_entry.id   e538ca986ba829ac3923b72e4bcdbf98
#
_cell.length_a   1.000
_cell.length_b   1.000
_cell.length_c   1.000
_cell.angle_alpha   90.00
_cell.angle_beta   90.00
_cell.angle_gamma   90.00
#
_symmetry.space_group_name_H-M   'P 1'
#
loop_
_entity.id
_entity.type
_entity.pdbx_description
1 polymer ?
#
loop_
_entity_poly.entity_id
_entity_poly.type
_entity_poly.pdbx_seq_one_letter_code
_entity_poly.pdbx_strand_id
1 'polypeptide(L)'
;MARYTVPVQPPIPPVRAAALRFIFVTVVLDMLAFGLALPVLPRLVEGFLAGDTVAAATVFGVFSFAFNLMQFLCAPVLGALSDRFGRRPVILLSNLGLGIDHVLLAMAPSLGWLLAARIIAGLCAATVSTAFAYIADVTPPEGRAKAMGLVGVAFGLGFVVGPAMGGLLGAVDPRLPFWVAAGLSGLNFLYGLFVLPESLPPERRAARFRLRQAN
;
A
#
# COMPACT_ATOMS: atom_id res chain seq x y z
N MET A 1 4.65 -45.99 -20.92
CA MET A 1 4.46 -44.53 -20.88
C MET A 1 3.19 -44.25 -20.12
N ALA A 2 3.29 -43.90 -18.83
CA ALA A 2 2.14 -43.50 -18.03
C ALA A 2 1.73 -42.06 -18.41
N ARG A 3 0.49 -41.91 -18.94
CA ARG A 3 -0.09 -40.59 -19.21
C ARG A 3 -0.34 -39.90 -17.86
N TYR A 4 0.46 -38.90 -17.54
CA TYR A 4 0.15 -37.96 -16.47
C TYR A 4 -1.10 -37.17 -16.86
N THR A 5 -2.25 -37.59 -16.39
CA THR A 5 -3.46 -36.77 -16.45
C THR A 5 -3.29 -35.67 -15.36
N VAL A 6 -3.08 -34.42 -15.82
CA VAL A 6 -3.13 -33.25 -14.91
C VAL A 6 -4.55 -33.21 -14.35
N PRO A 7 -4.72 -33.23 -13.01
CA PRO A 7 -6.05 -33.12 -12.41
C PRO A 7 -6.70 -31.79 -12.86
N VAL A 8 -7.88 -31.87 -13.46
CA VAL A 8 -8.69 -30.67 -13.76
C VAL A 8 -9.07 -30.05 -12.41
N GLN A 9 -8.50 -28.90 -12.12
CA GLN A 9 -8.78 -28.18 -10.88
C GLN A 9 -10.25 -27.75 -10.86
N PRO A 10 -10.96 -27.95 -9.73
CA PRO A 10 -12.33 -27.46 -9.62
C PRO A 10 -12.34 -25.93 -9.78
N PRO A 11 -13.35 -25.36 -10.44
CA PRO A 11 -13.45 -23.91 -10.62
C PRO A 11 -13.44 -23.21 -9.25
N ILE A 12 -12.67 -22.11 -9.17
CA ILE A 12 -12.59 -21.28 -7.95
C ILE A 12 -14.02 -20.83 -7.61
N PRO A 13 -14.49 -21.04 -6.37
CA PRO A 13 -15.84 -20.61 -5.95
C PRO A 13 -16.03 -19.12 -6.24
N PRO A 14 -17.19 -18.69 -6.75
CA PRO A 14 -17.41 -17.30 -7.20
C PRO A 14 -17.14 -16.24 -6.13
N VAL A 15 -17.37 -16.53 -4.86
CA VAL A 15 -17.05 -15.65 -3.71
C VAL A 15 -15.53 -15.39 -3.60
N ARG A 16 -14.68 -16.39 -3.84
CA ARG A 16 -13.22 -16.24 -3.78
C ARG A 16 -12.67 -15.45 -4.98
N ALA A 17 -13.26 -15.63 -6.16
CA ALA A 17 -12.89 -14.86 -7.35
C ALA A 17 -13.24 -13.37 -7.19
N ALA A 18 -14.38 -13.05 -6.56
CA ALA A 18 -14.77 -11.68 -6.23
C ALA A 18 -13.78 -11.04 -5.24
N ALA A 19 -13.38 -11.78 -4.18
CA ALA A 19 -12.43 -11.30 -3.19
C ALA A 19 -11.07 -10.93 -3.82
N LEU A 20 -10.57 -11.71 -4.78
CA LEU A 20 -9.34 -11.39 -5.51
C LEU A 20 -9.44 -10.11 -6.34
N ARG A 21 -10.60 -9.87 -6.98
CA ARG A 21 -10.81 -8.61 -7.72
C ARG A 21 -10.84 -7.42 -6.78
N PHE A 22 -11.47 -7.57 -5.62
CA PHE A 22 -11.57 -6.50 -4.64
C PHE A 22 -10.21 -6.11 -4.08
N ILE A 23 -9.39 -7.08 -3.68
CA ILE A 23 -8.04 -6.77 -3.17
C ILE A 23 -7.13 -6.22 -4.28
N PHE A 24 -7.29 -6.69 -5.53
CA PHE A 24 -6.54 -6.16 -6.66
C PHE A 24 -6.81 -4.66 -6.88
N VAL A 25 -8.10 -4.24 -6.87
CA VAL A 25 -8.47 -2.82 -6.99
C VAL A 25 -7.87 -2.00 -5.85
N THR A 26 -7.93 -2.50 -4.61
CA THR A 26 -7.31 -1.86 -3.45
C THR A 26 -5.82 -1.62 -3.67
N VAL A 27 -5.07 -2.64 -4.14
CA VAL A 27 -3.62 -2.50 -4.38
C VAL A 27 -3.33 -1.57 -5.55
N VAL A 28 -4.14 -1.60 -6.63
CA VAL A 28 -3.98 -0.66 -7.76
C VAL A 28 -4.14 0.79 -7.30
N LEU A 29 -5.19 1.09 -6.54
CA LEU A 29 -5.43 2.45 -6.03
C LEU A 29 -4.30 2.91 -5.10
N ASP A 30 -3.80 2.02 -4.25
CA ASP A 30 -2.69 2.29 -3.34
C ASP A 30 -1.39 2.59 -4.12
N MET A 31 -1.07 1.77 -5.12
CA MET A 31 0.12 1.95 -5.96
C MET A 31 0.04 3.19 -6.86
N LEU A 32 -1.14 3.56 -7.33
CA LEU A 32 -1.34 4.81 -8.07
C LEU A 32 -1.12 6.02 -7.16
N ALA A 33 -1.69 6.02 -5.95
CA ALA A 33 -1.50 7.11 -4.99
C ALA A 33 -0.02 7.27 -4.61
N PHE A 34 0.66 6.15 -4.35
CA PHE A 34 2.10 6.14 -4.08
C PHE A 34 2.92 6.65 -5.27
N GLY A 35 2.61 6.16 -6.48
CA GLY A 35 3.30 6.55 -7.71
C GLY A 35 3.17 8.03 -8.06
N LEU A 36 2.01 8.65 -7.77
CA LEU A 36 1.79 10.09 -7.93
C LEU A 36 2.75 10.93 -7.08
N ALA A 37 2.97 10.53 -5.84
CA ALA A 37 3.81 11.25 -4.90
C ALA A 37 5.31 11.14 -5.21
N LEU A 38 5.73 10.02 -5.82
CA LEU A 38 7.13 9.63 -6.00
C LEU A 38 8.00 10.69 -6.69
N PRO A 39 7.65 11.24 -7.88
CA PRO A 39 8.48 12.22 -8.60
C PRO A 39 8.37 13.63 -8.02
N VAL A 40 7.34 13.91 -7.23
CA VAL A 40 7.01 15.27 -6.81
C VAL A 40 7.57 15.59 -5.43
N LEU A 41 7.68 14.62 -4.55
CA LEU A 41 8.22 14.83 -3.20
C LEU A 41 9.66 15.39 -3.21
N PRO A 42 10.61 14.88 -4.04
CA PRO A 42 11.94 15.50 -4.15
C PRO A 42 11.89 16.96 -4.60
N ARG A 43 11.04 17.29 -5.58
CA ARG A 43 10.85 18.67 -6.05
C ARG A 43 10.27 19.58 -4.99
N LEU A 44 9.33 19.08 -4.19
CA LEU A 44 8.78 19.83 -3.07
C LEU A 44 9.85 20.13 -2.02
N VAL A 45 10.72 19.17 -1.72
CA VAL A 45 11.87 19.34 -0.80
C VAL A 45 12.84 20.39 -1.36
N GLU A 46 13.16 20.34 -2.65
CA GLU A 46 14.02 21.30 -3.34
C GLU A 46 13.47 22.72 -3.25
N GLY A 47 12.14 22.88 -3.39
CA GLY A 47 11.47 24.16 -3.21
C GLY A 47 11.66 24.78 -1.82
N PHE A 48 11.72 23.98 -0.76
CA PHE A 48 12.03 24.43 0.61
C PHE A 48 13.50 24.81 0.82
N LEU A 49 14.39 24.36 -0.05
CA LEU A 49 15.84 24.57 0.02
C LEU A 49 16.34 25.57 -1.05
N ALA A 50 15.46 26.46 -1.52
CA ALA A 50 15.76 27.50 -2.49
C ALA A 50 16.44 26.97 -3.79
N GLY A 51 16.13 25.73 -4.18
CA GLY A 51 16.66 25.11 -5.40
C GLY A 51 18.01 24.38 -5.23
N ASP A 52 18.50 24.23 -4.00
CA ASP A 52 19.71 23.42 -3.75
C ASP A 52 19.40 21.93 -3.92
N THR A 53 19.74 21.40 -5.09
CA THR A 53 19.48 19.99 -5.48
C THR A 53 20.30 19.00 -4.65
N VAL A 54 21.53 19.36 -4.19
CA VAL A 54 22.38 18.48 -3.39
C VAL A 54 21.84 18.35 -1.97
N ALA A 55 21.48 19.48 -1.35
CA ALA A 55 20.83 19.49 -0.06
C ALA A 55 19.47 18.77 -0.13
N ALA A 56 18.69 18.99 -1.19
CA ALA A 56 17.40 18.34 -1.41
C ALA A 56 17.53 16.81 -1.53
N ALA A 57 18.53 16.31 -2.26
CA ALA A 57 18.79 14.87 -2.37
C ALA A 57 19.15 14.25 -1.01
N THR A 58 19.96 14.96 -0.20
CA THR A 58 20.33 14.51 1.15
C THR A 58 19.10 14.44 2.08
N VAL A 59 18.28 15.49 2.12
CA VAL A 59 17.07 15.55 2.93
C VAL A 59 16.06 14.50 2.48
N PHE A 60 15.87 14.33 1.17
CA PHE A 60 15.01 13.29 0.63
C PHE A 60 15.50 11.88 1.00
N GLY A 61 16.82 11.66 1.02
CA GLY A 61 17.43 10.42 1.51
C GLY A 61 17.06 10.14 2.98
N VAL A 62 17.12 11.16 3.85
CA VAL A 62 16.69 11.06 5.26
C VAL A 62 15.21 10.73 5.37
N PHE A 63 14.35 11.35 4.56
CA PHE A 63 12.91 11.09 4.55
C PHE A 63 12.59 9.66 4.11
N SER A 64 13.27 9.19 3.07
CA SER A 64 13.14 7.82 2.57
C SER A 64 13.63 6.81 3.61
N PHE A 65 14.76 7.10 4.28
CA PHE A 65 15.27 6.28 5.36
C PHE A 65 14.28 6.20 6.53
N ALA A 66 13.75 7.34 6.98
CA ALA A 66 12.79 7.39 8.08
C ALA A 66 11.50 6.59 7.75
N PHE A 67 10.96 6.76 6.53
CA PHE A 67 9.81 6.00 6.05
C PHE A 67 10.09 4.49 6.06
N ASN A 68 11.18 4.04 5.41
CA ASN A 68 11.51 2.62 5.31
C ASN A 68 11.86 2.00 6.68
N LEU A 69 12.52 2.75 7.56
CA LEU A 69 12.83 2.31 8.93
C LEU A 69 11.53 2.08 9.72
N MET A 70 10.59 3.04 9.68
CA MET A 70 9.31 2.89 10.36
C MET A 70 8.49 1.73 9.77
N GLN A 71 8.46 1.60 8.46
CA GLN A 71 7.80 0.48 7.78
C GLN A 71 8.41 -0.86 8.22
N PHE A 72 9.74 -0.97 8.26
CA PHE A 72 10.44 -2.20 8.68
C PHE A 72 10.12 -2.55 10.14
N LEU A 73 10.19 -1.58 11.05
CA LEU A 73 9.91 -1.79 12.47
C LEU A 73 8.44 -2.13 12.74
N CYS A 74 7.52 -1.53 12.00
CA CYS A 74 6.08 -1.72 12.19
C CYS A 74 5.49 -2.90 11.42
N ALA A 75 6.17 -3.40 10.37
CA ALA A 75 5.67 -4.50 9.57
C ALA A 75 5.32 -5.76 10.39
N PRO A 76 6.15 -6.25 11.35
CA PRO A 76 5.80 -7.39 12.19
C PRO A 76 4.59 -7.11 13.10
N VAL A 77 4.48 -5.88 13.60
CA VAL A 77 3.35 -5.46 14.46
C VAL A 77 2.05 -5.43 13.67
N LEU A 78 2.07 -4.81 12.50
CA LEU A 78 0.92 -4.72 11.61
C LEU A 78 0.51 -6.11 11.08
N GLY A 79 1.49 -6.98 10.79
CA GLY A 79 1.25 -8.39 10.47
C GLY A 79 0.52 -9.11 11.60
N ALA A 80 1.03 -9.03 12.83
CA ALA A 80 0.41 -9.66 14.00
C ALA A 80 -0.98 -9.07 14.32
N LEU A 81 -1.19 -7.77 14.11
CA LEU A 81 -2.52 -7.14 14.21
C LEU A 81 -3.47 -7.69 13.16
N SER A 82 -2.99 -7.87 11.94
CA SER A 82 -3.73 -8.45 10.81
C SER A 82 -4.13 -9.90 11.07
N ASP A 83 -3.28 -10.71 11.71
CA ASP A 83 -3.59 -12.07 12.11
C ASP A 83 -4.60 -12.16 13.26
N ARG A 84 -4.62 -11.15 14.13
CA ARG A 84 -5.51 -11.13 15.29
C ARG A 84 -6.87 -10.50 15.01
N PHE A 85 -6.90 -9.35 14.35
CA PHE A 85 -8.13 -8.58 14.15
C PHE A 85 -8.77 -8.83 12.78
N GLY A 86 -8.05 -9.47 11.87
CA GLY A 86 -8.47 -9.69 10.49
C GLY A 86 -7.68 -8.82 9.50
N ARG A 87 -7.73 -9.19 8.23
CA ARG A 87 -6.97 -8.51 7.16
C ARG A 87 -7.59 -7.16 6.82
N ARG A 88 -8.91 -7.12 6.71
CA ARG A 88 -9.65 -5.92 6.30
C ARG A 88 -9.42 -4.71 7.21
N PRO A 89 -9.53 -4.79 8.55
CA PRO A 89 -9.28 -3.64 9.43
C PRO A 89 -7.89 -3.06 9.28
N VAL A 90 -6.87 -3.89 9.07
CA VAL A 90 -5.48 -3.42 8.91
C VAL A 90 -5.27 -2.74 7.56
N ILE A 91 -5.87 -3.26 6.47
CA ILE A 91 -5.87 -2.61 5.16
C ILE A 91 -6.56 -1.23 5.25
N LEU A 92 -7.72 -1.15 5.92
CA LEU A 92 -8.43 0.11 6.11
C LEU A 92 -7.61 1.12 6.90
N LEU A 93 -6.99 0.69 8.01
CA LEU A 93 -6.12 1.56 8.82
C LEU A 93 -4.92 2.06 8.01
N SER A 94 -4.30 1.19 7.22
CA SER A 94 -3.18 1.56 6.34
C SER A 94 -3.60 2.59 5.30
N ASN A 95 -4.72 2.37 4.61
CA ASN A 95 -5.23 3.31 3.60
C ASN A 95 -5.60 4.66 4.21
N LEU A 96 -6.20 4.67 5.39
CA LEU A 96 -6.52 5.89 6.11
C LEU A 96 -5.23 6.64 6.50
N GLY A 97 -4.24 5.94 7.05
CA GLY A 97 -2.96 6.52 7.43
C GLY A 97 -2.19 7.10 6.25
N LEU A 98 -2.17 6.40 5.11
CA LEU A 98 -1.58 6.91 3.86
C LEU A 98 -2.36 8.10 3.30
N GLY A 99 -3.70 8.09 3.40
CA GLY A 99 -4.52 9.24 3.04
C GLY A 99 -4.19 10.48 3.87
N ILE A 100 -4.05 10.32 5.18
CA ILE A 100 -3.62 11.40 6.09
C ILE A 100 -2.21 11.89 5.72
N ASP A 101 -1.27 10.99 5.44
CA ASP A 101 0.06 11.36 4.98
C ASP A 101 0.02 12.23 3.72
N HIS A 102 -0.74 11.85 2.70
CA HIS A 102 -0.87 12.63 1.48
C HIS A 102 -1.48 14.02 1.74
N VAL A 103 -2.46 14.15 2.64
CA VAL A 103 -3.00 15.45 3.07
C VAL A 103 -1.91 16.27 3.78
N LEU A 104 -1.15 15.67 4.69
CA LEU A 104 -0.06 16.35 5.38
C LEU A 104 1.03 16.83 4.41
N LEU A 105 1.36 16.04 3.37
CA LEU A 105 2.29 16.45 2.32
C LEU A 105 1.76 17.61 1.50
N ALA A 106 0.47 17.57 1.12
CA ALA A 106 -0.16 18.64 0.36
C ALA A 106 -0.18 19.97 1.13
N MET A 107 -0.35 19.91 2.44
CA MET A 107 -0.44 21.10 3.32
C MET A 107 0.91 21.49 3.95
N ALA A 108 1.98 20.78 3.70
CA ALA A 108 3.25 20.94 4.42
C ALA A 108 3.80 22.37 4.37
N PRO A 109 4.03 23.03 5.51
CA PRO A 109 4.63 24.36 5.57
C PRO A 109 6.15 24.32 5.74
N SER A 110 6.74 23.15 6.02
CA SER A 110 8.17 23.01 6.33
C SER A 110 8.69 21.60 6.11
N LEU A 111 10.03 21.45 6.04
CA LEU A 111 10.70 20.15 5.93
C LEU A 111 10.41 19.23 7.15
N GLY A 112 10.32 19.78 8.34
CA GLY A 112 9.97 19.01 9.55
C GLY A 112 8.57 18.40 9.47
N TRP A 113 7.64 19.12 8.86
CA TRP A 113 6.29 18.61 8.61
C TRP A 113 6.28 17.46 7.58
N LEU A 114 7.07 17.58 6.51
CA LEU A 114 7.25 16.50 5.53
C LEU A 114 7.85 15.26 6.17
N LEU A 115 8.85 15.42 7.06
CA LEU A 115 9.44 14.30 7.79
C LEU A 115 8.41 13.61 8.69
N ALA A 116 7.61 14.38 9.43
CA ALA A 116 6.56 13.83 10.30
C ALA A 116 5.55 13.03 9.47
N ALA A 117 5.14 13.54 8.30
CA ALA A 117 4.28 12.83 7.38
C ALA A 117 4.91 11.50 6.93
N ARG A 118 6.19 11.48 6.56
CA ARG A 118 6.89 10.24 6.16
C ARG A 118 6.98 9.21 7.26
N ILE A 119 7.17 9.63 8.51
CA ILE A 119 7.13 8.75 9.68
C ILE A 119 5.74 8.12 9.84
N ILE A 120 4.67 8.92 9.78
CA ILE A 120 3.29 8.44 9.85
C ILE A 120 3.00 7.44 8.72
N ALA A 121 3.40 7.76 7.50
CA ALA A 121 3.25 6.85 6.37
C ALA A 121 3.94 5.50 6.61
N GLY A 122 5.18 5.51 7.10
CA GLY A 122 5.92 4.30 7.43
C GLY A 122 5.24 3.45 8.51
N LEU A 123 4.68 4.09 9.55
CA LEU A 123 3.90 3.41 10.59
C LEU A 123 2.65 2.70 10.05
N CYS A 124 2.05 3.23 8.97
CA CYS A 124 0.80 2.72 8.39
C CYS A 124 1.01 1.84 7.16
N ALA A 125 2.23 1.68 6.65
CA ALA A 125 2.52 1.03 5.37
C ALA A 125 2.42 -0.51 5.44
N ALA A 126 1.20 -1.05 5.61
CA ALA A 126 0.95 -2.49 5.69
C ALA A 126 0.05 -3.04 4.57
N THR A 127 -0.44 -2.20 3.66
CA THR A 127 -1.41 -2.63 2.63
C THR A 127 -0.89 -3.79 1.81
N VAL A 128 0.33 -3.71 1.31
CA VAL A 128 0.91 -4.73 0.41
C VAL A 128 1.14 -6.05 1.13
N SER A 129 1.77 -6.03 2.31
CA SER A 129 2.02 -7.26 3.09
C SER A 129 0.70 -7.94 3.51
N THR A 130 -0.28 -7.14 3.93
CA THR A 130 -1.62 -7.64 4.28
C THR A 130 -2.37 -8.14 3.05
N ALA A 131 -2.19 -7.52 1.86
CA ALA A 131 -2.77 -7.99 0.61
C ALA A 131 -2.23 -9.37 0.20
N PHE A 132 -0.93 -9.62 0.37
CA PHE A 132 -0.37 -10.96 0.15
C PHE A 132 -0.97 -12.00 1.10
N ALA A 133 -1.12 -11.67 2.39
CA ALA A 133 -1.78 -12.53 3.35
C ALA A 133 -3.25 -12.78 2.99
N TYR A 134 -3.98 -11.72 2.61
CA TYR A 134 -5.35 -11.79 2.13
C TYR A 134 -5.50 -12.75 0.94
N ILE A 135 -4.62 -12.60 -0.07
CA ILE A 135 -4.61 -13.47 -1.25
C ILE A 135 -4.34 -14.92 -0.85
N ALA A 136 -3.40 -15.16 0.07
CA ALA A 136 -3.10 -16.50 0.58
C ALA A 136 -4.28 -17.14 1.32
N ASP A 137 -5.11 -16.34 2.02
CA ASP A 137 -6.30 -16.81 2.73
C ASP A 137 -7.43 -17.23 1.78
N VAL A 138 -7.60 -16.52 0.64
CA VAL A 138 -8.72 -16.75 -0.30
C VAL A 138 -8.34 -17.62 -1.51
N THR A 139 -7.06 -17.95 -1.68
CA THR A 139 -6.56 -18.68 -2.86
C THR A 139 -5.98 -20.04 -2.48
N PRO A 140 -6.39 -21.15 -3.14
CA PRO A 140 -5.77 -22.43 -2.94
C PRO A 140 -4.30 -22.43 -3.37
N PRO A 141 -3.44 -23.30 -2.78
CA PRO A 141 -1.98 -23.29 -2.98
C PRO A 141 -1.55 -23.24 -4.44
N GLU A 142 -2.23 -23.98 -5.32
CA GLU A 142 -1.91 -24.10 -6.74
C GLU A 142 -2.13 -22.79 -7.53
N GLY A 143 -3.05 -21.94 -7.06
CA GLY A 143 -3.41 -20.66 -7.67
C GLY A 143 -2.65 -19.45 -7.09
N ARG A 144 -1.95 -19.61 -5.96
CA ARG A 144 -1.34 -18.49 -5.23
C ARG A 144 -0.32 -17.71 -6.05
N ALA A 145 0.55 -18.41 -6.78
CA ALA A 145 1.56 -17.75 -7.61
C ALA A 145 0.93 -16.81 -8.65
N LYS A 146 -0.13 -17.27 -9.31
CA LYS A 146 -0.88 -16.45 -10.28
C LYS A 146 -1.58 -15.28 -9.60
N ALA A 147 -2.22 -15.50 -8.45
CA ALA A 147 -2.93 -14.44 -7.71
C ALA A 147 -1.96 -13.39 -7.13
N MET A 148 -0.80 -13.81 -6.62
CA MET A 148 0.26 -12.91 -6.17
C MET A 148 0.89 -12.13 -7.33
N GLY A 149 0.96 -12.72 -8.53
CA GLY A 149 1.38 -12.03 -9.75
C GLY A 149 0.50 -10.83 -10.10
N LEU A 150 -0.79 -10.83 -9.73
CA LEU A 150 -1.67 -9.67 -9.90
C LEU A 150 -1.19 -8.46 -9.07
N VAL A 151 -0.62 -8.67 -7.90
CA VAL A 151 0.00 -7.59 -7.11
C VAL A 151 1.16 -6.98 -7.90
N GLY A 152 1.98 -7.80 -8.56
CA GLY A 152 3.03 -7.33 -9.48
C GLY A 152 2.48 -6.47 -10.63
N VAL A 153 1.34 -6.85 -11.21
CA VAL A 153 0.65 -6.04 -12.23
C VAL A 153 0.19 -4.71 -11.66
N ALA A 154 -0.38 -4.70 -10.44
CA ALA A 154 -0.79 -3.47 -9.76
C ALA A 154 0.40 -2.53 -9.50
N PHE A 155 1.55 -3.07 -9.08
CA PHE A 155 2.81 -2.32 -8.96
C PHE A 155 3.23 -1.73 -10.31
N GLY A 156 3.26 -2.54 -11.37
CA GLY A 156 3.61 -2.08 -12.72
C GLY A 156 2.74 -0.93 -13.19
N LEU A 157 1.43 -1.04 -13.01
CA LEU A 157 0.49 0.05 -13.34
C LEU A 157 0.76 1.30 -12.51
N GLY A 158 0.94 1.17 -11.20
CA GLY A 158 1.21 2.29 -10.29
C GLY A 158 2.52 2.99 -10.62
N PHE A 159 3.58 2.23 -10.90
CA PHE A 159 4.91 2.78 -11.23
C PHE A 159 5.04 3.35 -12.66
N VAL A 160 4.14 3.03 -13.57
CA VAL A 160 4.11 3.62 -14.92
C VAL A 160 3.16 4.82 -14.95
N VAL A 161 1.91 4.62 -14.53
CA VAL A 161 0.87 5.64 -14.61
C VAL A 161 1.04 6.71 -13.54
N GLY A 162 1.41 6.30 -12.32
CA GLY A 162 1.57 7.21 -11.17
C GLY A 162 2.57 8.33 -11.42
N PRO A 163 3.84 8.05 -11.72
CA PRO A 163 4.83 9.08 -12.00
C PRO A 163 4.50 9.95 -13.22
N ALA A 164 3.91 9.36 -14.27
CA ALA A 164 3.49 10.14 -15.43
C ALA A 164 2.42 11.19 -15.05
N MET A 165 1.37 10.76 -14.34
CA MET A 165 0.34 11.65 -13.84
C MET A 165 0.89 12.63 -12.78
N GLY A 166 1.73 12.15 -11.86
CA GLY A 166 2.36 12.97 -10.84
C GLY A 166 3.21 14.09 -11.44
N GLY A 167 3.99 13.78 -12.49
CA GLY A 167 4.77 14.77 -13.22
C GLY A 167 3.91 15.83 -13.93
N LEU A 168 2.83 15.40 -14.60
CA LEU A 168 1.89 16.30 -15.29
C LEU A 168 1.16 17.22 -14.30
N LEU A 169 0.61 16.66 -13.22
CA LEU A 169 -0.08 17.44 -12.19
C LEU A 169 0.88 18.35 -11.43
N GLY A 170 2.09 17.86 -11.13
CA GLY A 170 3.13 18.63 -10.44
C GLY A 170 3.72 19.77 -11.28
N ALA A 171 3.56 19.74 -12.61
CA ALA A 171 3.91 20.84 -13.48
C ALA A 171 2.89 22.01 -13.40
N VAL A 172 1.64 21.71 -13.00
CA VAL A 172 0.60 22.73 -12.77
C VAL A 172 0.76 23.32 -11.36
N ASP A 173 0.83 22.47 -10.35
CA ASP A 173 1.08 22.85 -8.95
C ASP A 173 1.81 21.70 -8.23
N PRO A 174 2.94 21.95 -7.56
CA PRO A 174 3.70 20.92 -6.86
C PRO A 174 2.92 20.17 -5.76
N ARG A 175 1.82 20.73 -5.26
CA ARG A 175 0.98 20.13 -4.22
C ARG A 175 -0.21 19.35 -4.78
N LEU A 176 -0.58 19.58 -6.02
CA LEU A 176 -1.75 18.94 -6.65
C LEU A 176 -1.66 17.41 -6.69
N PRO A 177 -0.51 16.78 -7.01
CA PRO A 177 -0.38 15.33 -6.96
C PRO A 177 -0.68 14.73 -5.60
N PHE A 178 -0.32 15.41 -4.50
CA PHE A 178 -0.60 14.94 -3.15
C PHE A 178 -2.09 15.02 -2.80
N TRP A 179 -2.79 16.07 -3.26
CA TRP A 179 -4.24 16.16 -3.12
C TRP A 179 -4.96 15.05 -3.89
N VAL A 180 -4.52 14.75 -5.10
CA VAL A 180 -5.08 13.64 -5.90
C VAL A 180 -4.77 12.30 -5.24
N ALA A 181 -3.55 12.10 -4.74
CA ALA A 181 -3.17 10.89 -4.00
C ALA A 181 -4.00 10.73 -2.71
N ALA A 182 -4.25 11.82 -1.97
CA ALA A 182 -5.13 11.82 -0.80
C ALA A 182 -6.57 11.40 -1.18
N GLY A 183 -7.08 11.92 -2.29
CA GLY A 183 -8.39 11.54 -2.83
C GLY A 183 -8.46 10.06 -3.21
N LEU A 184 -7.42 9.52 -3.88
CA LEU A 184 -7.32 8.10 -4.22
C LEU A 184 -7.24 7.22 -2.97
N SER A 185 -6.45 7.60 -1.97
CA SER A 185 -6.35 6.87 -0.70
C SER A 185 -7.67 6.92 0.07
N GLY A 186 -8.37 8.05 0.07
CA GLY A 186 -9.71 8.19 0.64
C GLY A 186 -10.74 7.32 -0.08
N LEU A 187 -10.70 7.30 -1.41
CA LEU A 187 -11.55 6.43 -2.23
C LEU A 187 -11.25 4.94 -1.93
N ASN A 188 -9.97 4.59 -1.81
CA ASN A 188 -9.54 3.23 -1.48
C ASN A 188 -10.00 2.82 -0.08
N PHE A 189 -9.95 3.73 0.90
CA PHE A 189 -10.50 3.50 2.23
C PHE A 189 -12.01 3.24 2.18
N LEU A 190 -12.77 4.08 1.48
CA LEU A 190 -14.22 3.92 1.32
C LEU A 190 -14.55 2.62 0.57
N TYR A 191 -13.82 2.33 -0.50
CA TYR A 191 -13.96 1.08 -1.24
C TYR A 191 -13.72 -0.14 -0.33
N GLY A 192 -12.65 -0.12 0.45
CA GLY A 192 -12.36 -1.18 1.44
C GLY A 192 -13.42 -1.27 2.54
N LEU A 193 -13.99 -0.12 2.95
CA LEU A 193 -15.04 -0.07 3.97
C LEU A 193 -16.36 -0.69 3.50
N PHE A 194 -16.76 -0.47 2.24
CA PHE A 194 -18.06 -0.91 1.75
C PHE A 194 -18.01 -2.19 0.92
N VAL A 195 -16.87 -2.48 0.27
CA VAL A 195 -16.78 -3.52 -0.76
C VAL A 195 -15.84 -4.67 -0.38
N LEU A 196 -14.71 -4.40 0.32
CA LEU A 196 -13.74 -5.43 0.64
C LEU A 196 -14.26 -6.37 1.74
N PRO A 197 -14.47 -7.67 1.46
CA PRO A 197 -14.87 -8.63 2.49
C PRO A 197 -13.68 -8.99 3.41
N GLU A 198 -13.97 -9.47 4.61
CA GLU A 198 -12.93 -10.05 5.47
C GLU A 198 -12.49 -11.42 4.94
N SER A 199 -11.18 -11.66 4.85
CA SER A 199 -10.63 -12.94 4.37
C SER A 199 -10.32 -13.93 5.49
N LEU A 200 -10.07 -13.43 6.71
CA LEU A 200 -9.69 -14.24 7.86
C LEU A 200 -10.88 -14.42 8.81
N PRO A 201 -11.54 -15.61 8.79
CA PRO A 201 -12.66 -15.88 9.67
C PRO A 201 -12.23 -15.90 11.14
N PRO A 202 -13.15 -15.56 12.09
CA PRO A 202 -12.83 -15.41 13.50
C PRO A 202 -12.14 -16.64 14.12
N GLU A 203 -12.49 -17.85 13.66
CA GLU A 203 -11.98 -19.13 14.16
C GLU A 203 -10.48 -19.35 13.80
N ARG A 204 -9.99 -18.68 12.77
CA ARG A 204 -8.59 -18.73 12.32
C ARG A 204 -7.74 -17.58 12.82
N ARG A 205 -8.33 -16.62 13.54
CA ARG A 205 -7.60 -15.49 14.11
C ARG A 205 -6.71 -15.92 15.26
N ALA A 206 -5.53 -15.31 15.38
CA ALA A 206 -4.62 -15.59 16.47
C ALA A 206 -5.24 -15.24 17.83
N ALA A 207 -5.34 -16.20 18.75
CA ALA A 207 -5.92 -16.00 20.07
C ALA A 207 -5.09 -15.05 20.97
N ARG A 208 -3.78 -14.92 20.71
CA ARG A 208 -2.85 -14.05 21.45
C ARG A 208 -1.94 -13.31 20.49
N PHE A 209 -1.65 -12.05 20.80
CA PHE A 209 -0.64 -11.26 20.11
C PHE A 209 0.76 -11.84 20.40
N ARG A 210 1.42 -12.42 19.39
CA ARG A 210 2.76 -13.00 19.51
C ARG A 210 3.65 -12.44 18.42
N LEU A 211 4.45 -11.41 18.75
CA LEU A 211 5.49 -10.87 17.87
C LEU A 211 6.52 -11.94 17.41
N ARG A 212 6.73 -13.00 18.22
CA ARG A 212 7.71 -14.06 17.95
C ARG A 212 7.28 -15.03 16.82
N GLN A 213 6.05 -14.95 16.33
CA GLN A 213 5.52 -15.79 15.24
C GLN A 213 5.26 -14.99 13.96
N ALA A 214 5.63 -13.73 13.93
CA ALA A 214 5.47 -12.82 12.79
C ALA A 214 6.68 -12.85 11.81
N ASN A 215 7.48 -13.94 11.87
CA ASN A 215 8.55 -14.23 10.89
C ASN A 215 8.14 -15.39 10.00
#